data_d6a43cdf13a94434f7b211e3d70a69d6
#
_entry.id   d6a43cdf13a94434f7b211e3d70a69d6
#
_cell.length_a   1.000
_cell.length_b   1.000
_cell.length_c   1.000
_cell.angle_alpha   90.00
_cell.angle_beta   90.00
_cell.angle_gamma   90.00
#
_symmetry.space_group_name_H-M   'P 1'
#
loop_
_entity.id
_entity.type
_entity.pdbx_description
1 polymer ?
#
loop_
_entity_poly.entity_id
_entity_poly.type
_entity_poly.pdbx_seq_one_letter_code
_entity_poly.pdbx_strand_id
1 'polypeptide(L)'
;MSESKSPQEWHERTVAPSLRKVPERKDAFTTSSGLEMKRAFTQEDAPQDYNQHLGYPGEYPFTRGVQPTMYRSRLWTMRQYAGFGTAEESNARYRFLLSKGQMGLSVAFDLPTQIGYDADDPMALGEVGKVGVSISSLQDMMALMRDIPLDKVSTSMTINAPASTLLAMYIATAKRQGVESRHLRGTVQNDILKEYIARGTYIYPPQHSMRLITDLFAYCREHVPNWNTISISGYHIREAGSTAVQEVAFTLANGIAYVEAALRAGLTVDEFAPQLSFFFNAHNNFLEEIAKFRAARKLWAGIMRDRFGAQDPRSMMLRFHTQTGGSTLTAQQPENNIVRVALQAMAAVLGGTQSLHTNSMDEALALPTEKAVQIALRTQQIIAHETGIADTVDPLAGSYALEALTQQICEKAQAYIDQIDELGGALHAIEAGFVQNEIQDAAYAYQRALENQEAVVVGVNDFVSEQQDEPELLRVDPAIEAAAHQRLAELRASRDQARAAALREQLENAARTDENLMPILIECVENDVTLGEISHTLRAVFGEYRPAVVL
;
A
#
# COMPACT_ATOMS: atom_id res chain seq x y z
N MET A 1 -50.51 17.98 -5.85
CA MET A 1 -49.05 18.27 -5.91
C MET A 1 -48.57 18.43 -4.47
N SER A 2 -47.70 17.55 -3.98
CA SER A 2 -47.13 17.72 -2.65
C SER A 2 -46.19 18.92 -2.69
N GLU A 3 -46.46 19.93 -1.87
CA GLU A 3 -45.54 21.04 -1.66
C GLU A 3 -44.15 20.47 -1.26
N SER A 4 -43.08 20.90 -1.94
CA SER A 4 -41.71 20.49 -1.59
C SER A 4 -41.41 21.02 -0.22
N LYS A 5 -41.23 20.14 0.75
CA LYS A 5 -40.90 20.50 2.13
C LYS A 5 -39.41 20.86 2.20
N SER A 6 -39.09 22.01 2.79
CA SER A 6 -37.71 22.33 3.11
C SER A 6 -37.14 21.39 4.19
N PRO A 7 -35.81 21.20 4.31
CA PRO A 7 -35.21 20.43 5.40
C PRO A 7 -35.65 20.91 6.79
N GLN A 8 -35.87 22.24 6.93
CA GLN A 8 -36.34 22.84 8.19
C GLN A 8 -37.77 22.43 8.49
N GLU A 9 -38.71 22.50 7.52
CA GLU A 9 -40.10 22.06 7.71
C GLU A 9 -40.19 20.56 8.01
N TRP A 10 -39.38 19.74 7.36
CA TRP A 10 -39.27 18.32 7.70
C TRP A 10 -38.80 18.13 9.14
N HIS A 11 -37.78 18.87 9.58
CA HIS A 11 -37.31 18.79 10.96
C HIS A 11 -38.40 19.14 11.96
N GLU A 12 -39.06 20.29 11.78
CA GLU A 12 -40.07 20.78 12.70
C GLU A 12 -41.32 19.88 12.77
N ARG A 13 -41.79 19.40 11.63
CA ARG A 13 -43.06 18.66 11.53
C ARG A 13 -42.91 17.16 11.75
N THR A 14 -41.74 16.59 11.43
CA THR A 14 -41.56 15.13 11.43
C THR A 14 -40.51 14.69 12.44
N VAL A 15 -39.30 15.27 12.40
CA VAL A 15 -38.18 14.84 13.24
C VAL A 15 -38.37 15.22 14.68
N ALA A 16 -38.61 16.49 15.00
CA ALA A 16 -38.73 16.97 16.36
C ALA A 16 -39.87 16.29 17.17
N PRO A 17 -41.04 16.00 16.59
CA PRO A 17 -42.04 15.18 17.28
C PRO A 17 -41.63 13.74 17.54
N SER A 18 -40.83 13.14 16.63
CA SER A 18 -40.29 11.79 16.82
C SER A 18 -39.26 11.73 17.94
N LEU A 19 -38.34 12.69 17.96
CA LEU A 19 -37.27 12.78 18.97
C LEU A 19 -37.82 13.01 20.39
N ARG A 20 -38.96 13.68 20.50
CA ARG A 20 -39.65 13.82 21.80
C ARG A 20 -40.16 12.50 22.35
N LYS A 21 -40.43 11.51 21.50
CA LYS A 21 -40.91 10.19 21.88
C LYS A 21 -39.77 9.21 22.11
N VAL A 22 -38.79 9.21 21.20
CA VAL A 22 -37.63 8.32 21.24
C VAL A 22 -36.41 9.15 20.84
N PRO A 23 -35.49 9.43 21.76
CA PRO A 23 -34.25 10.14 21.43
C PRO A 23 -33.36 9.32 20.51
N GLU A 24 -32.47 9.99 19.82
CA GLU A 24 -31.40 9.28 19.07
C GLU A 24 -30.45 8.57 20.05
N ARG A 25 -29.84 7.48 19.59
CA ARG A 25 -28.97 6.64 20.41
C ARG A 25 -27.61 7.29 20.74
N LYS A 26 -27.26 8.41 20.08
CA LYS A 26 -26.06 9.22 20.32
C LYS A 26 -26.40 10.70 20.07
N ASP A 27 -25.68 11.60 20.73
CA ASP A 27 -25.83 13.04 20.56
C ASP A 27 -25.27 13.51 19.21
N ALA A 28 -24.21 12.85 18.72
CA ALA A 28 -23.59 13.12 17.41
C ALA A 28 -23.23 11.82 16.70
N PHE A 29 -23.36 11.83 15.37
CA PHE A 29 -22.93 10.75 14.50
C PHE A 29 -21.81 11.28 13.62
N THR A 30 -20.63 10.66 13.71
CA THR A 30 -19.44 11.06 12.96
C THR A 30 -18.75 9.85 12.33
N THR A 31 -17.98 10.07 11.26
CA THR A 31 -17.07 9.08 10.71
C THR A 31 -15.82 8.95 11.59
N SER A 32 -14.90 8.05 11.26
CA SER A 32 -13.61 7.89 11.95
C SER A 32 -12.71 9.12 11.83
N SER A 33 -12.91 9.95 10.80
CA SER A 33 -12.22 11.23 10.60
C SER A 33 -12.95 12.42 11.23
N GLY A 34 -13.96 12.19 12.09
CA GLY A 34 -14.77 13.24 12.71
C GLY A 34 -15.63 14.04 11.73
N LEU A 35 -15.95 13.49 10.55
CA LEU A 35 -16.90 14.11 9.63
C LEU A 35 -18.33 13.88 10.12
N GLU A 36 -19.13 14.92 10.13
CA GLU A 36 -20.53 14.82 10.57
C GLU A 36 -21.36 13.95 9.61
N MET A 37 -22.05 12.98 10.16
CA MET A 37 -23.05 12.16 9.45
C MET A 37 -24.43 12.71 9.76
N LYS A 38 -24.92 13.56 8.88
CA LYS A 38 -26.27 14.13 9.01
C LYS A 38 -27.34 13.04 9.02
N ARG A 39 -28.44 13.27 9.70
CA ARG A 39 -29.60 12.37 9.73
C ARG A 39 -30.13 12.05 8.33
N ALA A 40 -30.13 13.02 7.44
CA ALA A 40 -30.38 12.88 6.02
C ALA A 40 -29.51 13.88 5.25
N PHE A 41 -28.89 13.44 4.19
CA PHE A 41 -28.24 14.30 3.22
C PHE A 41 -29.23 14.64 2.11
N THR A 42 -29.17 15.88 1.62
CA THR A 42 -30.04 16.41 0.59
C THR A 42 -29.22 16.91 -0.60
N GLN A 43 -29.92 17.37 -1.64
CA GLN A 43 -29.27 17.98 -2.80
C GLN A 43 -28.39 19.20 -2.41
N GLU A 44 -28.72 19.88 -1.33
CA GLU A 44 -27.96 21.06 -0.83
C GLU A 44 -26.58 20.67 -0.25
N ASP A 45 -26.40 19.43 0.17
CA ASP A 45 -25.18 18.92 0.78
C ASP A 45 -24.14 18.45 -0.25
N ALA A 46 -24.57 18.17 -1.47
CA ALA A 46 -23.71 17.68 -2.53
C ALA A 46 -23.28 18.81 -3.48
N PRO A 47 -22.08 18.72 -4.10
CA PRO A 47 -21.65 19.65 -5.13
C PRO A 47 -22.65 19.70 -6.30
N GLN A 48 -22.98 20.91 -6.77
CA GLN A 48 -24.03 21.11 -7.77
C GLN A 48 -23.54 20.99 -9.22
N ASP A 49 -22.25 21.21 -9.48
CA ASP A 49 -21.70 21.09 -10.84
C ASP A 49 -21.23 19.65 -11.10
N TYR A 50 -22.04 18.90 -11.87
CA TYR A 50 -21.75 17.53 -12.24
C TYR A 50 -20.42 17.38 -12.97
N ASN A 51 -20.12 18.21 -13.96
CA ASN A 51 -18.94 18.07 -14.79
C ASN A 51 -17.66 18.42 -14.03
N GLN A 52 -17.72 19.43 -13.19
CA GLN A 52 -16.57 19.87 -12.40
C GLN A 52 -16.25 18.93 -11.24
N HIS A 53 -17.24 18.41 -10.55
CA HIS A 53 -17.05 17.68 -9.30
C HIS A 53 -17.10 16.16 -9.48
N LEU A 54 -17.93 15.65 -10.37
CA LEU A 54 -18.15 14.23 -10.58
C LEU A 54 -17.54 13.73 -11.89
N GLY A 55 -17.89 14.32 -13.01
CA GLY A 55 -17.39 13.98 -14.35
C GLY A 55 -17.80 12.58 -14.81
N TYR A 56 -17.10 12.08 -15.83
CA TYR A 56 -17.30 10.74 -16.39
C TYR A 56 -16.13 9.81 -16.04
N PRO A 57 -16.37 8.48 -15.93
CA PRO A 57 -15.29 7.52 -15.69
C PRO A 57 -14.21 7.59 -16.77
N GLY A 58 -12.94 7.56 -16.36
CA GLY A 58 -11.80 7.63 -17.28
C GLY A 58 -11.42 9.02 -17.77
N GLU A 59 -12.14 10.06 -17.31
CA GLU A 59 -11.88 11.47 -17.64
C GLU A 59 -11.56 12.26 -16.36
N TYR A 60 -10.82 13.35 -16.53
CA TYR A 60 -10.53 14.28 -15.42
C TYR A 60 -11.86 14.76 -14.78
N PRO A 61 -11.96 14.83 -13.46
CA PRO A 61 -10.93 14.62 -12.41
C PRO A 61 -10.80 13.16 -11.90
N PHE A 62 -11.27 12.18 -12.64
CA PHE A 62 -11.20 10.74 -12.34
C PHE A 62 -11.95 10.31 -11.06
N THR A 63 -12.83 11.14 -10.54
CA THR A 63 -13.61 10.84 -9.32
C THR A 63 -14.31 9.49 -9.41
N ARG A 64 -14.87 9.15 -10.57
CA ARG A 64 -15.64 7.93 -10.84
C ARG A 64 -14.79 6.72 -11.26
N GLY A 65 -13.50 6.88 -11.40
CA GLY A 65 -12.57 5.82 -11.78
C GLY A 65 -11.60 6.22 -12.89
N VAL A 66 -10.47 5.52 -12.96
CA VAL A 66 -9.37 5.81 -13.90
C VAL A 66 -9.58 5.23 -15.30
N GLN A 67 -10.56 4.35 -15.50
CA GLN A 67 -10.88 3.74 -16.78
C GLN A 67 -12.36 3.97 -17.15
N PRO A 68 -12.69 4.16 -18.44
CA PRO A 68 -14.07 4.44 -18.84
C PRO A 68 -15.04 3.29 -18.51
N THR A 69 -14.56 2.07 -18.54
CA THR A 69 -15.37 0.86 -18.34
C THR A 69 -15.06 0.13 -17.03
N MET A 70 -14.01 0.51 -16.32
CA MET A 70 -13.56 -0.10 -15.08
C MET A 70 -13.68 -1.64 -15.11
N TYR A 71 -14.41 -2.23 -14.16
CA TYR A 71 -14.52 -3.68 -14.02
C TYR A 71 -15.36 -4.36 -15.12
N ARG A 72 -16.15 -3.63 -15.88
CA ARG A 72 -16.88 -4.17 -17.03
C ARG A 72 -15.97 -4.70 -18.13
N SER A 73 -14.76 -4.13 -18.28
CA SER A 73 -13.76 -4.64 -19.21
C SER A 73 -12.77 -5.59 -18.54
N ARG A 74 -12.35 -5.27 -17.33
CA ARG A 74 -11.37 -6.06 -16.59
C ARG A 74 -11.57 -5.89 -15.09
N LEU A 75 -11.79 -6.99 -14.40
CA LEU A 75 -11.83 -7.02 -12.93
C LEU A 75 -10.50 -6.51 -12.35
N TRP A 76 -10.53 -6.06 -11.10
CA TRP A 76 -9.32 -5.76 -10.35
C TRP A 76 -8.40 -6.99 -10.27
N THR A 77 -7.11 -6.77 -10.18
CA THR A 77 -6.16 -7.88 -10.01
C THR A 77 -6.31 -8.44 -8.60
N MET A 78 -6.80 -9.66 -8.50
CA MET A 78 -6.90 -10.38 -7.23
C MET A 78 -5.52 -10.84 -6.82
N ARG A 79 -5.06 -10.42 -5.64
CA ARG A 79 -3.76 -10.75 -5.06
C ARG A 79 -3.96 -11.25 -3.64
N GLN A 80 -3.06 -12.14 -3.21
CA GLN A 80 -2.83 -12.45 -1.81
C GLN A 80 -1.38 -12.11 -1.49
N TYR A 81 -1.15 -11.29 -0.48
CA TYR A 81 0.16 -10.98 0.07
C TYR A 81 0.68 -12.24 0.74
N ALA A 82 1.78 -12.78 0.26
CA ALA A 82 2.31 -14.06 0.72
C ALA A 82 3.83 -14.07 0.65
N GLY A 83 4.42 -14.75 1.58
CA GLY A 83 5.85 -15.00 1.71
C GLY A 83 6.12 -15.50 3.12
N PHE A 84 6.84 -16.59 3.24
CA PHE A 84 7.27 -17.15 4.51
C PHE A 84 8.38 -18.18 4.24
N GLY A 85 9.19 -18.42 5.25
CA GLY A 85 10.19 -19.48 5.21
C GLY A 85 11.19 -19.34 4.07
N THR A 86 11.38 -20.41 3.33
CA THR A 86 12.29 -20.49 2.20
C THR A 86 11.68 -19.93 0.91
N ALA A 87 12.54 -19.65 -0.09
CA ALA A 87 12.11 -19.27 -1.43
C ALA A 87 11.30 -20.39 -2.09
N GLU A 88 11.66 -21.65 -1.87
CA GLU A 88 10.96 -22.83 -2.39
C GLU A 88 9.56 -22.99 -1.80
N GLU A 89 9.39 -22.82 -0.49
CA GLU A 89 8.09 -22.89 0.18
C GLU A 89 7.17 -21.77 -0.30
N SER A 90 7.70 -20.55 -0.40
CA SER A 90 6.97 -19.40 -0.95
C SER A 90 6.61 -19.61 -2.43
N ASN A 91 7.50 -20.18 -3.24
CA ASN A 91 7.20 -20.54 -4.63
C ASN A 91 6.04 -21.55 -4.70
N ALA A 92 6.05 -22.60 -3.87
CA ALA A 92 4.97 -23.57 -3.82
C ALA A 92 3.62 -22.89 -3.47
N ARG A 93 3.62 -21.97 -2.52
CA ARG A 93 2.44 -21.18 -2.15
C ARG A 93 1.96 -20.32 -3.32
N TYR A 94 2.84 -19.66 -4.06
CA TYR A 94 2.46 -18.86 -5.22
C TYR A 94 1.84 -19.68 -6.32
N ARG A 95 2.42 -20.84 -6.64
CA ARG A 95 1.86 -21.77 -7.63
C ARG A 95 0.49 -22.29 -7.20
N PHE A 96 0.32 -22.60 -5.92
CA PHE A 96 -0.98 -22.96 -5.35
C PHE A 96 -2.02 -21.85 -5.55
N LEU A 97 -1.71 -20.62 -5.16
CA LEU A 97 -2.62 -19.47 -5.28
C LEU A 97 -2.97 -19.17 -6.74
N LEU A 98 -2.00 -19.22 -7.66
CA LEU A 98 -2.24 -19.07 -9.10
C LEU A 98 -3.18 -20.17 -9.60
N SER A 99 -3.05 -21.42 -9.14
CA SER A 99 -3.95 -22.52 -9.49
C SER A 99 -5.37 -22.35 -8.96
N LYS A 100 -5.57 -21.51 -7.93
CA LYS A 100 -6.88 -21.17 -7.34
C LYS A 100 -7.53 -19.92 -7.96
N GLY A 101 -6.89 -19.33 -8.97
CA GLY A 101 -7.43 -18.18 -9.70
C GLY A 101 -6.90 -16.81 -9.25
N GLN A 102 -5.81 -16.77 -8.46
CA GLN A 102 -5.08 -15.53 -8.22
C GLN A 102 -4.51 -14.99 -9.54
N MET A 103 -4.59 -13.69 -9.75
CA MET A 103 -4.27 -13.07 -11.05
C MET A 103 -2.88 -12.43 -11.10
N GLY A 104 -2.21 -12.27 -9.97
CA GLY A 104 -0.87 -11.71 -9.85
C GLY A 104 -0.27 -12.03 -8.48
N LEU A 105 1.05 -11.91 -8.37
CA LEU A 105 1.78 -12.18 -7.13
C LEU A 105 1.93 -10.93 -6.28
N SER A 106 1.99 -11.12 -4.95
CA SER A 106 2.40 -10.10 -4.00
C SER A 106 3.37 -10.72 -3.00
N VAL A 107 4.64 -10.28 -3.07
CA VAL A 107 5.74 -10.88 -2.32
C VAL A 107 5.93 -10.17 -0.99
N ALA A 108 5.84 -10.93 0.10
CA ALA A 108 6.24 -10.51 1.44
C ALA A 108 7.68 -10.95 1.70
N PHE A 109 8.56 -10.00 2.01
CA PHE A 109 9.95 -10.29 2.39
C PHE A 109 10.11 -10.24 3.91
N ASP A 110 11.03 -11.06 4.44
CA ASP A 110 11.35 -11.05 5.86
C ASP A 110 12.06 -9.75 6.30
N LEU A 111 12.16 -9.55 7.61
CA LEU A 111 12.74 -8.32 8.15
C LEU A 111 14.21 -8.14 7.76
N PRO A 112 15.11 -9.16 7.81
CA PRO A 112 16.48 -9.02 7.34
C PRO A 112 16.57 -8.52 5.90
N THR A 113 15.80 -9.12 4.97
CA THR A 113 15.73 -8.68 3.58
C THR A 113 15.29 -7.22 3.48
N GLN A 114 14.26 -6.80 4.25
CA GLN A 114 13.73 -5.44 4.21
C GLN A 114 14.72 -4.37 4.67
N ILE A 115 15.62 -4.70 5.58
CA ILE A 115 16.64 -3.79 6.10
C ILE A 115 18.05 -4.06 5.53
N GLY A 116 18.13 -4.86 4.46
CA GLY A 116 19.34 -5.08 3.69
C GLY A 116 20.44 -5.84 4.43
N TYR A 117 20.06 -6.90 5.13
CA TYR A 117 20.97 -7.88 5.70
C TYR A 117 20.81 -9.25 5.05
N ASP A 118 21.92 -9.95 4.87
CA ASP A 118 21.88 -11.35 4.48
C ASP A 118 21.39 -12.22 5.66
N ALA A 119 20.86 -13.40 5.36
CA ALA A 119 20.32 -14.29 6.39
C ALA A 119 21.33 -14.71 7.46
N ASP A 120 22.63 -14.70 7.15
CA ASP A 120 23.73 -15.05 8.06
C ASP A 120 24.35 -13.85 8.79
N ASP A 121 23.80 -12.65 8.62
CA ASP A 121 24.22 -11.48 9.39
C ASP A 121 23.77 -11.63 10.86
N PRO A 122 24.60 -11.24 11.85
CA PRO A 122 24.20 -11.24 13.26
C PRO A 122 22.89 -10.49 13.56
N MET A 123 22.56 -9.48 12.78
CA MET A 123 21.31 -8.72 12.92
C MET A 123 20.08 -9.46 12.40
N ALA A 124 20.27 -10.53 11.64
CA ALA A 124 19.18 -11.36 11.10
C ALA A 124 18.76 -12.49 12.05
N LEU A 125 19.52 -12.73 13.11
CA LEU A 125 19.34 -13.87 14.01
C LEU A 125 17.90 -13.96 14.55
N GLY A 126 17.27 -15.08 14.29
CA GLY A 126 15.92 -15.39 14.76
C GLY A 126 14.80 -14.68 13.99
N GLU A 127 15.08 -13.94 12.91
CA GLU A 127 14.08 -13.24 12.07
C GLU A 127 13.99 -13.80 10.65
N VAL A 128 14.90 -14.71 10.26
CA VAL A 128 14.95 -15.29 8.92
C VAL A 128 13.70 -16.09 8.60
N GLY A 129 12.98 -15.67 7.55
CA GLY A 129 11.79 -16.37 7.07
C GLY A 129 10.52 -16.25 7.91
N LYS A 130 10.51 -15.46 9.01
CA LYS A 130 9.38 -15.41 9.96
C LYS A 130 8.13 -14.73 9.42
N VAL A 131 8.27 -13.50 8.91
CA VAL A 131 7.14 -12.66 8.47
C VAL A 131 7.17 -12.38 6.97
N GLY A 132 7.96 -13.14 6.24
CA GLY A 132 8.17 -13.03 4.82
C GLY A 132 9.22 -14.00 4.34
N VAL A 133 9.46 -14.06 3.03
CA VAL A 133 10.49 -14.91 2.44
C VAL A 133 11.87 -14.23 2.57
N SER A 134 12.87 -15.02 2.95
CA SER A 134 14.26 -14.56 3.00
C SER A 134 14.90 -14.60 1.62
N ILE A 135 15.41 -13.46 1.16
CA ILE A 135 16.10 -13.30 -0.12
C ILE A 135 17.42 -12.56 0.11
N SER A 136 18.51 -13.29 0.09
CA SER A 136 19.86 -12.74 0.23
C SER A 136 20.62 -12.68 -1.10
N SER A 137 20.18 -13.44 -2.12
CA SER A 137 20.93 -13.62 -3.37
C SER A 137 20.04 -13.76 -4.60
N LEU A 138 20.66 -13.64 -5.79
CA LEU A 138 19.98 -13.95 -7.06
C LEU A 138 19.47 -15.39 -7.07
N GLN A 139 20.18 -16.35 -6.46
CA GLN A 139 19.78 -17.75 -6.41
C GLN A 139 18.46 -17.94 -5.65
N ASP A 140 18.27 -17.19 -4.54
CA ASP A 140 17.01 -17.21 -3.79
C ASP A 140 15.86 -16.63 -4.63
N MET A 141 16.10 -15.52 -5.34
CA MET A 141 15.08 -14.92 -6.23
C MET A 141 14.73 -15.86 -7.39
N MET A 142 15.71 -16.56 -7.97
CA MET A 142 15.47 -17.57 -9.00
C MET A 142 14.66 -18.75 -8.48
N ALA A 143 14.93 -19.22 -7.25
CA ALA A 143 14.15 -20.27 -6.59
C ALA A 143 12.72 -19.80 -6.33
N LEU A 144 12.53 -18.57 -5.83
CA LEU A 144 11.22 -17.97 -5.57
C LEU A 144 10.37 -17.88 -6.84
N MET A 145 10.96 -17.56 -7.99
CA MET A 145 10.26 -17.36 -9.27
C MET A 145 10.31 -18.57 -10.19
N ARG A 146 10.76 -19.72 -9.72
CA ARG A 146 10.87 -20.96 -10.52
C ARG A 146 9.50 -21.37 -11.08
N ASP A 147 9.44 -21.67 -12.38
CA ASP A 147 8.23 -22.10 -13.11
C ASP A 147 7.07 -21.09 -13.10
N ILE A 148 7.36 -19.83 -12.80
CA ILE A 148 6.39 -18.74 -12.90
C ILE A 148 6.70 -17.93 -14.16
N PRO A 149 5.75 -17.80 -15.12
CA PRO A 149 5.97 -17.07 -16.36
C PRO A 149 5.95 -15.57 -16.13
N LEU A 150 7.13 -14.94 -15.98
CA LEU A 150 7.28 -13.53 -15.59
C LEU A 150 6.80 -12.54 -16.68
N ASP A 151 6.64 -12.96 -17.91
CA ASP A 151 6.02 -12.20 -19.00
C ASP A 151 4.48 -12.16 -18.93
N LYS A 152 3.86 -13.06 -18.17
CA LYS A 152 2.39 -13.20 -18.05
C LYS A 152 1.85 -12.81 -16.68
N VAL A 153 2.59 -13.10 -15.62
CA VAL A 153 2.19 -12.86 -14.24
C VAL A 153 2.74 -11.52 -13.77
N SER A 154 1.85 -10.64 -13.32
CA SER A 154 2.26 -9.37 -12.70
C SER A 154 2.72 -9.62 -11.25
N THR A 155 3.92 -9.16 -10.90
CA THR A 155 4.49 -9.34 -9.56
C THR A 155 4.58 -8.01 -8.81
N SER A 156 4.03 -7.96 -7.60
CA SER A 156 4.21 -6.84 -6.67
C SER A 156 5.21 -7.24 -5.59
N MET A 157 6.20 -6.40 -5.32
CA MET A 157 7.21 -6.61 -4.30
C MET A 157 7.05 -5.54 -3.20
N THR A 158 6.72 -5.98 -1.98
CA THR A 158 6.60 -5.09 -0.83
C THR A 158 7.97 -4.90 -0.20
N ILE A 159 8.76 -4.03 -0.82
CA ILE A 159 10.13 -3.73 -0.43
C ILE A 159 10.42 -2.25 -0.66
N ASN A 160 11.20 -1.61 0.24
CA ASN A 160 11.43 -0.18 0.26
C ASN A 160 12.92 0.18 0.25
N ALA A 161 13.62 0.17 1.36
CA ALA A 161 15.02 0.61 1.40
C ALA A 161 15.94 -0.12 0.40
N PRO A 162 15.92 -1.46 0.25
CA PRO A 162 16.70 -2.18 -0.76
C PRO A 162 15.91 -2.46 -2.04
N ALA A 163 14.87 -1.70 -2.36
CA ALA A 163 13.98 -1.93 -3.51
C ALA A 163 14.73 -2.04 -4.85
N SER A 164 15.75 -1.20 -5.05
CA SER A 164 16.58 -1.21 -6.25
C SER A 164 17.34 -2.53 -6.41
N THR A 165 17.88 -3.07 -5.32
CA THR A 165 18.61 -4.36 -5.33
C THR A 165 17.65 -5.53 -5.62
N LEU A 166 16.47 -5.56 -4.99
CA LEU A 166 15.49 -6.62 -5.24
C LEU A 166 14.92 -6.56 -6.67
N LEU A 167 14.72 -5.36 -7.21
CA LEU A 167 14.33 -5.21 -8.62
C LEU A 167 15.46 -5.66 -9.56
N ALA A 168 16.72 -5.36 -9.25
CA ALA A 168 17.86 -5.85 -10.01
C ALA A 168 17.91 -7.39 -10.03
N MET A 169 17.68 -8.05 -8.89
CA MET A 169 17.57 -9.52 -8.81
C MET A 169 16.39 -10.06 -9.64
N TYR A 170 15.24 -9.38 -9.61
CA TYR A 170 14.07 -9.78 -10.39
C TYR A 170 14.31 -9.66 -11.90
N ILE A 171 14.94 -8.56 -12.36
CA ILE A 171 15.34 -8.37 -13.75
C ILE A 171 16.34 -9.44 -14.19
N ALA A 172 17.37 -9.71 -13.37
CA ALA A 172 18.36 -10.75 -13.65
C ALA A 172 17.72 -12.15 -13.71
N THR A 173 16.75 -12.45 -12.82
CA THR A 173 15.97 -13.69 -12.84
C THR A 173 15.17 -13.83 -14.15
N ALA A 174 14.49 -12.78 -14.58
CA ALA A 174 13.76 -12.76 -15.84
C ALA A 174 14.68 -13.02 -17.04
N LYS A 175 15.83 -12.37 -17.08
CA LYS A 175 16.87 -12.60 -18.10
C LYS A 175 17.33 -14.06 -18.15
N ARG A 176 17.51 -14.71 -16.99
CA ARG A 176 17.83 -16.15 -16.87
C ARG A 176 16.70 -17.05 -17.37
N GLN A 177 15.45 -16.60 -17.27
CA GLN A 177 14.28 -17.30 -17.83
C GLN A 177 14.05 -17.00 -19.32
N GLY A 178 14.88 -16.16 -19.97
CA GLY A 178 14.72 -15.74 -21.36
C GLY A 178 13.63 -14.69 -21.57
N VAL A 179 13.22 -13.98 -20.53
CA VAL A 179 12.23 -12.90 -20.59
C VAL A 179 12.93 -11.55 -20.63
N GLU A 180 12.66 -10.77 -21.66
CA GLU A 180 13.21 -9.41 -21.79
C GLU A 180 12.54 -8.45 -20.76
N SER A 181 13.32 -7.55 -20.18
CA SER A 181 12.87 -6.63 -19.12
C SER A 181 11.69 -5.76 -19.55
N ARG A 182 11.59 -5.38 -20.83
CA ARG A 182 10.45 -4.60 -21.37
C ARG A 182 9.09 -5.33 -21.29
N HIS A 183 9.07 -6.65 -21.13
CA HIS A 183 7.84 -7.45 -21.00
C HIS A 183 7.41 -7.64 -19.54
N LEU A 184 8.28 -7.31 -18.59
CA LEU A 184 7.98 -7.41 -17.17
C LEU A 184 6.88 -6.44 -16.78
N ARG A 185 5.94 -6.95 -15.96
CA ARG A 185 4.83 -6.18 -15.40
C ARG A 185 4.78 -6.39 -13.91
N GLY A 186 4.69 -5.32 -13.17
CA GLY A 186 4.66 -5.41 -11.73
C GLY A 186 4.78 -4.06 -11.06
N THR A 187 5.11 -4.13 -9.78
CA THR A 187 5.28 -2.98 -8.92
C THR A 187 6.35 -3.29 -7.89
N VAL A 188 7.26 -2.37 -7.65
CA VAL A 188 8.06 -2.34 -6.43
C VAL A 188 7.52 -1.23 -5.54
N GLN A 189 7.36 -1.51 -4.22
CA GLN A 189 6.75 -0.51 -3.33
C GLN A 189 7.58 0.76 -3.26
N ASN A 190 8.89 0.66 -2.95
CA ASN A 190 9.87 1.73 -3.09
C ASN A 190 9.46 3.08 -2.44
N ASP A 191 8.63 3.02 -1.40
CA ASP A 191 8.13 4.19 -0.67
C ASP A 191 8.89 4.32 0.65
N ILE A 192 9.92 5.14 0.67
CA ILE A 192 10.77 5.29 1.85
C ILE A 192 10.19 6.27 2.87
N LEU A 193 9.42 7.29 2.44
CA LEU A 193 8.90 8.30 3.36
C LEU A 193 7.96 7.68 4.39
N LYS A 194 7.11 6.74 3.99
CA LYS A 194 6.23 6.03 4.94
C LYS A 194 7.02 5.16 5.95
N GLU A 195 8.23 4.73 5.61
CA GLU A 195 9.09 4.01 6.55
C GLU A 195 9.56 4.91 7.69
N TYR A 196 9.88 6.18 7.38
CA TYR A 196 10.22 7.18 8.42
C TYR A 196 9.00 7.62 9.24
N ILE A 197 7.79 7.49 8.69
CA ILE A 197 6.54 7.86 9.37
C ILE A 197 6.04 6.76 10.31
N ALA A 198 5.89 5.53 9.81
CA ALA A 198 5.04 4.53 10.48
C ALA A 198 5.63 3.13 10.59
N ARG A 199 6.54 2.69 9.69
CA ARG A 199 6.92 1.27 9.63
C ARG A 199 8.32 0.98 10.18
N GLY A 200 9.30 1.85 9.95
CA GLY A 200 10.63 1.75 10.55
C GLY A 200 11.65 0.86 9.83
N THR A 201 11.35 0.33 8.63
CA THR A 201 12.30 -0.49 7.85
C THR A 201 13.08 0.34 6.84
N TYR A 202 13.77 1.35 7.32
CA TYR A 202 14.69 2.20 6.56
C TYR A 202 16.15 1.77 6.78
N ILE A 203 17.04 2.19 5.88
CA ILE A 203 18.49 1.96 5.98
C ILE A 203 19.23 3.30 5.96
N TYR A 204 19.14 4.04 4.86
CA TYR A 204 19.93 5.23 4.57
C TYR A 204 19.20 6.52 4.97
N PRO A 205 19.93 7.64 5.15
CA PRO A 205 19.34 8.95 5.30
C PRO A 205 18.40 9.31 4.13
N PRO A 206 17.37 10.14 4.36
CA PRO A 206 16.34 10.43 3.38
C PRO A 206 16.88 10.89 2.01
N GLN A 207 17.89 11.75 1.99
CA GLN A 207 18.48 12.26 0.75
C GLN A 207 19.02 11.13 -0.15
N HIS A 208 19.75 10.17 0.42
CA HIS A 208 20.31 9.05 -0.33
C HIS A 208 19.25 8.02 -0.72
N SER A 209 18.25 7.83 0.12
CA SER A 209 17.10 7.00 -0.20
C SER A 209 16.30 7.58 -1.37
N MET A 210 16.07 8.90 -1.41
CA MET A 210 15.39 9.57 -2.53
C MET A 210 16.20 9.45 -3.84
N ARG A 211 17.55 9.48 -3.78
CA ARG A 211 18.39 9.23 -4.94
C ARG A 211 18.17 7.83 -5.51
N LEU A 212 18.18 6.79 -4.68
CA LEU A 212 17.93 5.41 -5.14
C LEU A 212 16.57 5.27 -5.83
N ILE A 213 15.57 5.99 -5.33
CA ILE A 213 14.23 6.02 -5.93
C ILE A 213 14.24 6.69 -7.30
N THR A 214 14.88 7.84 -7.45
CA THR A 214 14.94 8.56 -8.73
C THR A 214 15.81 7.83 -9.75
N ASP A 215 16.89 7.17 -9.33
CA ASP A 215 17.70 6.29 -10.17
C ASP A 215 16.86 5.14 -10.75
N LEU A 216 16.03 4.52 -9.91
CA LEU A 216 15.11 3.47 -10.32
C LEU A 216 14.05 4.00 -11.31
N PHE A 217 13.49 5.19 -11.08
CA PHE A 217 12.55 5.83 -12.00
C PHE A 217 13.18 6.02 -13.39
N ALA A 218 14.36 6.62 -13.44
CA ALA A 218 15.08 6.87 -14.69
C ALA A 218 15.39 5.56 -15.44
N TYR A 219 15.87 4.54 -14.73
CA TYR A 219 16.17 3.24 -15.31
C TYR A 219 14.92 2.54 -15.87
N CYS A 220 13.84 2.49 -15.10
CA CYS A 220 12.62 1.79 -15.50
C CYS A 220 11.94 2.44 -16.69
N ARG A 221 11.96 3.78 -16.79
CA ARG A 221 11.45 4.49 -17.97
C ARG A 221 11.99 3.93 -19.27
N GLU A 222 13.29 3.61 -19.33
CA GLU A 222 13.98 3.17 -20.54
C GLU A 222 13.93 1.64 -20.72
N HIS A 223 14.11 0.90 -19.64
CA HIS A 223 14.38 -0.55 -19.71
C HIS A 223 13.23 -1.43 -19.26
N VAL A 224 12.31 -0.91 -18.42
CA VAL A 224 11.18 -1.67 -17.86
C VAL A 224 9.89 -0.83 -17.92
N PRO A 225 9.43 -0.42 -19.11
CA PRO A 225 8.38 0.60 -19.26
C PRO A 225 7.00 0.20 -18.72
N ASN A 226 6.76 -1.09 -18.48
CA ASN A 226 5.50 -1.60 -17.94
C ASN A 226 5.53 -1.85 -16.42
N TRP A 227 6.59 -1.38 -15.72
CA TRP A 227 6.78 -1.53 -14.29
C TRP A 227 6.30 -0.28 -13.55
N ASN A 228 5.49 -0.45 -12.51
CA ASN A 228 5.20 0.64 -11.59
C ASN A 228 6.40 0.82 -10.66
N THR A 229 7.03 1.98 -10.73
CA THR A 229 8.31 2.26 -10.08
C THR A 229 8.20 2.56 -8.59
N ILE A 230 6.98 2.87 -8.15
CA ILE A 230 6.66 3.14 -6.75
C ILE A 230 5.19 2.79 -6.47
N SER A 231 4.89 2.45 -5.22
CA SER A 231 3.53 2.33 -4.69
C SER A 231 3.46 3.15 -3.41
N ILE A 232 3.06 4.42 -3.55
CA ILE A 232 3.02 5.41 -2.47
C ILE A 232 1.93 5.00 -1.48
N SER A 233 2.32 4.75 -0.22
CA SER A 233 1.55 3.92 0.70
C SER A 233 0.90 4.71 1.84
N GLY A 234 -0.41 4.88 1.76
CA GLY A 234 -1.26 5.26 2.89
C GLY A 234 -1.60 4.09 3.82
N TYR A 235 -1.56 2.86 3.31
CA TYR A 235 -1.92 1.67 4.07
C TYR A 235 -1.25 1.61 5.45
N HIS A 236 0.08 1.72 5.51
CA HIS A 236 0.83 1.63 6.77
C HIS A 236 0.56 2.80 7.71
N ILE A 237 0.33 4.00 7.16
CA ILE A 237 -0.09 5.19 7.91
C ILE A 237 -1.45 4.95 8.58
N ARG A 238 -2.39 4.33 7.84
CA ARG A 238 -3.71 3.96 8.35
C ARG A 238 -3.64 2.87 9.42
N GLU A 239 -2.82 1.85 9.20
CA GLU A 239 -2.56 0.76 10.17
C GLU A 239 -1.94 1.29 11.49
N ALA A 240 -1.15 2.36 11.43
CA ALA A 240 -0.60 3.04 12.60
C ALA A 240 -1.63 3.88 13.38
N GLY A 241 -2.87 4.00 12.89
CA GLY A 241 -3.99 4.63 13.60
C GLY A 241 -4.44 5.99 13.05
N SER A 242 -3.95 6.43 11.88
CA SER A 242 -4.44 7.66 11.25
C SER A 242 -5.92 7.56 10.86
N THR A 243 -6.56 8.70 10.67
CA THR A 243 -7.90 8.79 10.09
C THR A 243 -7.87 8.58 8.57
N ALA A 244 -9.03 8.39 7.94
CA ALA A 244 -9.13 8.29 6.48
C ALA A 244 -8.68 9.59 5.77
N VAL A 245 -8.96 10.74 6.35
CA VAL A 245 -8.50 12.05 5.85
C VAL A 245 -6.99 12.18 5.90
N GLN A 246 -6.38 11.82 7.04
CA GLN A 246 -4.93 11.83 7.24
C GLN A 246 -4.22 10.84 6.32
N GLU A 247 -4.80 9.65 6.12
CA GLU A 247 -4.27 8.68 5.15
C GLU A 247 -4.15 9.28 3.75
N VAL A 248 -5.21 9.94 3.25
CA VAL A 248 -5.18 10.61 1.94
C VAL A 248 -4.15 11.73 1.92
N ALA A 249 -4.20 12.62 2.90
CA ALA A 249 -3.36 13.82 2.95
C ALA A 249 -1.87 13.48 2.97
N PHE A 250 -1.45 12.61 3.88
CA PHE A 250 -0.05 12.25 4.05
C PHE A 250 0.48 11.41 2.89
N THR A 251 -0.37 10.54 2.32
CA THR A 251 -0.01 9.79 1.10
C THR A 251 0.22 10.72 -0.09
N LEU A 252 -0.66 11.70 -0.30
CA LEU A 252 -0.52 12.64 -1.41
C LEU A 252 0.63 13.62 -1.18
N ALA A 253 0.88 14.06 0.05
CA ALA A 253 2.05 14.86 0.39
C ALA A 253 3.37 14.11 0.12
N ASN A 254 3.45 12.82 0.46
CA ASN A 254 4.58 11.96 0.07
C ASN A 254 4.70 11.86 -1.45
N GLY A 255 3.57 11.71 -2.15
CA GLY A 255 3.52 11.71 -3.62
C GLY A 255 4.10 12.97 -4.23
N ILE A 256 3.73 14.13 -3.71
CA ILE A 256 4.27 15.43 -4.10
C ILE A 256 5.80 15.44 -3.95
N ALA A 257 6.33 15.00 -2.80
CA ALA A 257 7.77 14.97 -2.55
C ALA A 257 8.52 14.06 -3.53
N TYR A 258 7.95 12.92 -3.92
CA TYR A 258 8.54 12.03 -4.93
C TYR A 258 8.54 12.65 -6.33
N VAL A 259 7.45 13.31 -6.73
CA VAL A 259 7.37 14.03 -8.01
C VAL A 259 8.41 15.14 -8.05
N GLU A 260 8.52 15.95 -7.00
CA GLU A 260 9.52 17.00 -6.89
C GLU A 260 10.96 16.46 -6.95
N ALA A 261 11.23 15.32 -6.30
CA ALA A 261 12.54 14.70 -6.37
C ALA A 261 12.89 14.23 -7.79
N ALA A 262 11.94 13.63 -8.51
CA ALA A 262 12.12 13.20 -9.89
C ALA A 262 12.38 14.39 -10.84
N LEU A 263 11.64 15.50 -10.66
CA LEU A 263 11.86 16.73 -11.42
C LEU A 263 13.23 17.32 -11.14
N ARG A 264 13.68 17.37 -9.87
CA ARG A 264 15.04 17.81 -9.51
C ARG A 264 16.14 16.92 -10.11
N ALA A 265 15.86 15.63 -10.30
CA ALA A 265 16.76 14.68 -10.97
C ALA A 265 16.75 14.81 -12.52
N GLY A 266 16.01 15.78 -13.07
CA GLY A 266 15.99 16.11 -14.50
C GLY A 266 14.96 15.32 -15.33
N LEU A 267 14.06 14.57 -14.70
CA LEU A 267 12.95 13.92 -15.41
C LEU A 267 11.81 14.92 -15.64
N THR A 268 11.07 14.78 -16.74
CA THR A 268 9.83 15.54 -16.95
C THR A 268 8.63 14.77 -16.40
N VAL A 269 7.58 15.48 -15.96
CA VAL A 269 6.45 14.85 -15.26
C VAL A 269 5.78 13.74 -16.07
N ASP A 270 5.56 13.94 -17.36
CA ASP A 270 4.88 12.97 -18.21
C ASP A 270 5.76 11.76 -18.62
N GLU A 271 7.07 11.81 -18.34
CA GLU A 271 7.97 10.68 -18.58
C GLU A 271 7.88 9.59 -17.51
N PHE A 272 7.65 9.96 -16.24
CA PHE A 272 7.65 9.00 -15.12
C PHE A 272 6.29 8.85 -14.43
N ALA A 273 5.45 9.91 -14.40
CA ALA A 273 4.21 9.88 -13.63
C ALA A 273 3.22 8.79 -14.08
N PRO A 274 3.15 8.37 -15.36
CA PRO A 274 2.34 7.21 -15.76
C PRO A 274 2.72 5.89 -15.07
N GLN A 275 3.92 5.79 -14.48
CA GLN A 275 4.40 4.62 -13.73
C GLN A 275 4.21 4.74 -12.21
N LEU A 276 3.72 5.88 -11.72
CA LEU A 276 3.37 6.04 -10.31
C LEU A 276 2.13 5.22 -9.98
N SER A 277 2.13 4.61 -8.81
CA SER A 277 0.97 3.93 -8.24
C SER A 277 0.86 4.21 -6.75
N PHE A 278 -0.27 3.84 -6.16
CA PHE A 278 -0.58 4.11 -4.77
C PHE A 278 -1.05 2.84 -4.06
N PHE A 279 -1.04 2.90 -2.73
CA PHE A 279 -1.49 1.81 -1.90
C PHE A 279 -2.28 2.36 -0.72
N PHE A 280 -3.56 2.00 -0.63
CA PHE A 280 -4.46 2.44 0.43
C PHE A 280 -5.01 1.28 1.24
N ASN A 281 -5.42 1.59 2.46
CA ASN A 281 -6.18 0.71 3.33
C ASN A 281 -7.67 0.69 2.93
N ALA A 282 -8.40 -0.37 3.22
CA ALA A 282 -9.85 -0.37 3.30
C ALA A 282 -10.27 -0.75 4.71
N HIS A 283 -10.78 0.22 5.46
CA HIS A 283 -11.14 0.10 6.87
C HIS A 283 -12.65 -0.14 7.06
N ASN A 284 -13.14 -0.13 8.29
CA ASN A 284 -14.51 -0.52 8.62
C ASN A 284 -15.59 0.53 8.33
N ASN A 285 -15.25 1.83 8.24
CA ASN A 285 -16.26 2.87 7.99
C ASN A 285 -16.63 2.90 6.50
N PHE A 286 -17.59 2.08 6.09
CA PHE A 286 -17.90 1.71 4.72
C PHE A 286 -18.07 2.89 3.76
N LEU A 287 -18.90 3.88 4.11
CA LEU A 287 -19.16 5.04 3.24
C LEU A 287 -17.96 6.00 3.19
N GLU A 288 -17.28 6.19 4.32
CA GLU A 288 -16.07 7.01 4.39
C GLU A 288 -14.95 6.43 3.53
N GLU A 289 -14.77 5.10 3.54
CA GLU A 289 -13.75 4.44 2.73
C GLU A 289 -14.01 4.59 1.23
N ILE A 290 -15.26 4.44 0.78
CA ILE A 290 -15.63 4.67 -0.62
C ILE A 290 -15.36 6.13 -1.01
N ALA A 291 -15.78 7.08 -0.18
CA ALA A 291 -15.55 8.51 -0.40
C ALA A 291 -14.06 8.87 -0.42
N LYS A 292 -13.25 8.23 0.43
CA LYS A 292 -11.80 8.39 0.51
C LYS A 292 -11.11 8.09 -0.83
N PHE A 293 -11.43 6.96 -1.45
CA PHE A 293 -10.82 6.59 -2.75
C PHE A 293 -11.22 7.55 -3.87
N ARG A 294 -12.45 8.04 -3.84
CA ARG A 294 -12.96 9.04 -4.79
C ARG A 294 -12.25 10.39 -4.60
N ALA A 295 -12.10 10.83 -3.36
CA ALA A 295 -11.40 12.05 -2.99
C ALA A 295 -9.90 11.99 -3.35
N ALA A 296 -9.23 10.87 -3.08
CA ALA A 296 -7.83 10.69 -3.42
C ALA A 296 -7.56 10.85 -4.94
N ARG A 297 -8.41 10.24 -5.81
CA ARG A 297 -8.28 10.41 -7.26
C ARG A 297 -8.48 11.86 -7.70
N LYS A 298 -9.51 12.51 -7.20
CA LYS A 298 -9.83 13.91 -7.53
C LYS A 298 -8.72 14.87 -7.14
N LEU A 299 -8.22 14.74 -5.90
CA LEU A 299 -7.12 15.57 -5.39
C LEU A 299 -5.84 15.36 -6.18
N TRP A 300 -5.44 14.10 -6.40
CA TRP A 300 -4.23 13.79 -7.16
C TRP A 300 -4.27 14.33 -8.58
N ALA A 301 -5.40 14.18 -9.26
CA ALA A 301 -5.58 14.71 -10.61
C ALA A 301 -5.40 16.24 -10.65
N GLY A 302 -5.95 16.96 -9.66
CA GLY A 302 -5.75 18.39 -9.50
C GLY A 302 -4.29 18.75 -9.24
N ILE A 303 -3.64 18.07 -8.30
CA ILE A 303 -2.22 18.29 -7.97
C ILE A 303 -1.34 18.11 -9.21
N MET A 304 -1.50 17.02 -9.95
CA MET A 304 -0.66 16.74 -11.11
C MET A 304 -0.86 17.74 -12.24
N ARG A 305 -2.11 18.16 -12.49
CA ARG A 305 -2.42 19.17 -13.50
C ARG A 305 -1.98 20.57 -13.08
N ASP A 306 -2.37 21.00 -11.89
CA ASP A 306 -2.31 22.43 -11.51
C ASP A 306 -0.96 22.79 -10.87
N ARG A 307 -0.32 21.86 -10.11
CA ARG A 307 0.98 22.10 -9.48
C ARG A 307 2.14 21.67 -10.38
N PHE A 308 2.01 20.56 -11.09
CA PHE A 308 3.12 19.99 -11.87
C PHE A 308 2.98 20.13 -13.37
N GLY A 309 1.84 20.65 -13.88
CA GLY A 309 1.62 20.93 -15.28
C GLY A 309 1.55 19.69 -16.18
N ALA A 310 1.16 18.52 -15.64
CA ALA A 310 1.00 17.31 -16.40
C ALA A 310 0.01 17.50 -17.56
N GLN A 311 0.38 16.97 -18.74
CA GLN A 311 -0.44 17.04 -19.95
C GLN A 311 -1.01 15.67 -20.36
N ASP A 312 -0.28 14.57 -20.09
CA ASP A 312 -0.76 13.22 -20.33
C ASP A 312 -1.83 12.85 -19.27
N PRO A 313 -3.07 12.52 -19.66
CA PRO A 313 -4.09 12.07 -18.71
C PRO A 313 -3.63 10.93 -17.80
N ARG A 314 -2.74 10.03 -18.28
CA ARG A 314 -2.20 8.93 -17.49
C ARG A 314 -1.34 9.41 -16.32
N SER A 315 -0.69 10.56 -16.45
CA SER A 315 0.09 11.21 -15.38
C SER A 315 -0.78 11.74 -14.26
N MET A 316 -2.05 12.05 -14.54
CA MET A 316 -3.03 12.57 -13.57
C MET A 316 -3.83 11.46 -12.88
N MET A 317 -3.74 10.21 -13.38
CA MET A 317 -4.50 9.07 -12.84
C MET A 317 -3.87 8.56 -11.55
N LEU A 318 -4.64 8.54 -10.46
CA LEU A 318 -4.28 7.82 -9.25
C LEU A 318 -4.75 6.36 -9.38
N ARG A 319 -3.82 5.47 -9.76
CA ARG A 319 -4.04 4.02 -9.79
C ARG A 319 -3.53 3.44 -8.48
N PHE A 320 -4.34 2.60 -7.85
CA PHE A 320 -3.99 2.10 -6.53
C PHE A 320 -4.30 0.63 -6.30
N HIS A 321 -3.50 0.05 -5.44
CA HIS A 321 -3.76 -1.19 -4.75
C HIS A 321 -4.51 -0.90 -3.47
N THR A 322 -5.36 -1.82 -3.03
CA THR A 322 -6.01 -1.78 -1.72
C THR A 322 -5.73 -3.07 -0.96
N GLN A 323 -5.45 -2.94 0.32
CA GLN A 323 -5.49 -4.05 1.27
C GLN A 323 -6.53 -3.74 2.34
N THR A 324 -7.31 -4.73 2.72
CA THR A 324 -8.24 -4.63 3.85
C THR A 324 -7.48 -4.37 5.15
N GLY A 325 -8.08 -3.64 6.09
CA GLY A 325 -7.40 -3.18 7.30
C GLY A 325 -7.04 -4.32 8.25
N GLY A 326 -5.73 -4.62 8.39
CA GLY A 326 -5.23 -5.64 9.32
C GLY A 326 -5.49 -5.27 10.78
N SER A 327 -5.27 -4.01 11.13
CA SER A 327 -5.50 -3.46 12.49
C SER A 327 -6.95 -3.56 12.97
N THR A 328 -7.91 -3.83 12.07
CA THR A 328 -9.33 -4.01 12.42
C THR A 328 -9.69 -5.44 12.79
N LEU A 329 -8.80 -6.39 12.52
CA LEU A 329 -9.04 -7.80 12.75
C LEU A 329 -8.67 -8.17 14.18
N THR A 330 -9.45 -9.09 14.75
CA THR A 330 -9.35 -9.44 16.17
C THR A 330 -8.98 -10.90 16.35
N ALA A 331 -8.21 -11.18 17.39
CA ALA A 331 -7.92 -12.55 17.82
C ALA A 331 -9.17 -13.22 18.41
N GLN A 332 -10.06 -12.43 19.00
CA GLN A 332 -11.33 -12.89 19.55
C GLN A 332 -12.32 -13.14 18.42
N GLN A 333 -12.98 -14.30 18.45
CA GLN A 333 -13.99 -14.70 17.47
C GLN A 333 -13.49 -14.52 16.02
N PRO A 334 -12.40 -15.21 15.61
CA PRO A 334 -11.68 -14.92 14.36
C PRO A 334 -12.53 -15.13 13.10
N GLU A 335 -13.58 -15.95 13.13
CA GLU A 335 -14.50 -16.12 12.01
C GLU A 335 -15.24 -14.81 11.65
N ASN A 336 -15.48 -13.92 12.62
CA ASN A 336 -16.08 -12.62 12.35
C ASN A 336 -15.18 -11.72 11.47
N ASN A 337 -13.88 -12.02 11.41
CA ASN A 337 -12.95 -11.32 10.51
C ASN A 337 -13.29 -11.55 9.03
N ILE A 338 -13.89 -12.69 8.67
CA ILE A 338 -14.36 -12.96 7.30
C ILE A 338 -15.41 -11.90 6.90
N VAL A 339 -16.32 -11.58 7.79
CA VAL A 339 -17.37 -10.57 7.55
C VAL A 339 -16.75 -9.16 7.47
N ARG A 340 -15.83 -8.81 8.37
CA ARG A 340 -15.11 -7.52 8.34
C ARG A 340 -14.39 -7.33 7.02
N VAL A 341 -13.61 -8.32 6.61
CA VAL A 341 -12.84 -8.32 5.36
C VAL A 341 -13.76 -8.25 4.13
N ALA A 342 -14.91 -8.94 4.14
CA ALA A 342 -15.87 -8.89 3.04
C ALA A 342 -16.43 -7.46 2.83
N LEU A 343 -16.81 -6.78 3.91
CA LEU A 343 -17.31 -5.41 3.86
C LEU A 343 -16.22 -4.40 3.43
N GLN A 344 -15.00 -4.56 3.93
CA GLN A 344 -13.86 -3.72 3.54
C GLN A 344 -13.50 -3.93 2.06
N ALA A 345 -13.46 -5.18 1.60
CA ALA A 345 -13.20 -5.51 0.20
C ALA A 345 -14.29 -4.92 -0.72
N MET A 346 -15.55 -4.99 -0.30
CA MET A 346 -16.67 -4.36 -1.02
C MET A 346 -16.51 -2.84 -1.10
N ALA A 347 -16.09 -2.17 -0.02
CA ALA A 347 -15.80 -0.74 -0.03
C ALA A 347 -14.66 -0.40 -1.01
N ALA A 348 -13.59 -1.20 -1.05
CA ALA A 348 -12.49 -1.03 -1.99
C ALA A 348 -12.93 -1.16 -3.45
N VAL A 349 -13.79 -2.14 -3.75
CA VAL A 349 -14.33 -2.36 -5.11
C VAL A 349 -15.26 -1.21 -5.51
N LEU A 350 -16.19 -0.81 -4.65
CA LEU A 350 -17.04 0.36 -4.89
C LEU A 350 -16.23 1.66 -4.98
N GLY A 351 -15.09 1.71 -4.31
CA GLY A 351 -14.13 2.80 -4.40
C GLY A 351 -13.26 2.79 -5.66
N GLY A 352 -13.31 1.74 -6.48
CA GLY A 352 -12.65 1.69 -7.79
C GLY A 352 -11.17 1.27 -7.75
N THR A 353 -10.77 0.35 -6.87
CA THR A 353 -9.39 -0.19 -6.78
C THR A 353 -8.96 -0.95 -8.04
N GLN A 354 -7.66 -0.90 -8.41
CA GLN A 354 -7.09 -1.64 -9.54
C GLN A 354 -6.57 -3.01 -9.14
N SER A 355 -6.17 -3.19 -7.88
CA SER A 355 -5.84 -4.50 -7.33
C SER A 355 -6.20 -4.56 -5.85
N LEU A 356 -6.50 -5.77 -5.36
CA LEU A 356 -7.00 -5.98 -4.00
C LEU A 356 -6.32 -7.16 -3.36
N HIS A 357 -5.92 -6.98 -2.09
CA HIS A 357 -5.60 -8.03 -1.13
C HIS A 357 -6.67 -8.06 -0.04
N THR A 358 -7.14 -9.23 0.28
CA THR A 358 -8.03 -9.50 1.41
C THR A 358 -7.27 -10.24 2.50
N ASN A 359 -7.21 -9.68 3.71
CA ASN A 359 -6.56 -10.31 4.84
C ASN A 359 -7.29 -11.61 5.21
N SER A 360 -6.54 -12.58 5.71
CA SER A 360 -7.08 -13.84 6.19
C SER A 360 -7.73 -13.68 7.58
N MET A 361 -8.65 -14.55 7.92
CA MET A 361 -9.36 -14.50 9.21
C MET A 361 -8.43 -14.69 10.42
N ASP A 362 -7.30 -15.34 10.22
CA ASP A 362 -6.26 -15.63 11.21
C ASP A 362 -5.12 -14.59 11.27
N GLU A 363 -5.24 -13.48 10.53
CA GLU A 363 -4.23 -12.41 10.46
C GLU A 363 -3.80 -11.85 11.82
N ALA A 364 -4.73 -11.71 12.75
CA ALA A 364 -4.43 -11.22 14.10
C ALA A 364 -3.72 -12.25 15.00
N LEU A 365 -3.57 -13.49 14.55
CA LEU A 365 -3.06 -14.62 15.34
C LEU A 365 -1.70 -15.10 14.86
N ALA A 366 -1.53 -15.28 13.54
CA ALA A 366 -0.32 -15.82 12.93
C ALA A 366 -0.30 -15.66 11.40
N LEU A 367 0.73 -16.23 10.76
CA LEU A 367 0.77 -16.39 9.30
C LEU A 367 -0.43 -17.22 8.82
N PRO A 368 -1.06 -16.85 7.69
CA PRO A 368 -2.31 -17.44 7.25
C PRO A 368 -2.16 -18.90 6.81
N THR A 369 -3.10 -19.74 7.26
CA THR A 369 -3.24 -21.13 6.82
C THR A 369 -3.74 -21.20 5.38
N GLU A 370 -3.56 -22.34 4.70
CA GLU A 370 -4.09 -22.52 3.33
C GLU A 370 -5.60 -22.34 3.24
N LYS A 371 -6.34 -22.84 4.23
CA LYS A 371 -7.80 -22.68 4.31
C LYS A 371 -8.18 -21.21 4.45
N ALA A 372 -7.54 -20.46 5.33
CA ALA A 372 -7.84 -19.05 5.58
C ALA A 372 -7.51 -18.20 4.35
N VAL A 373 -6.36 -18.39 3.69
CA VAL A 373 -5.98 -17.72 2.44
C VAL A 373 -6.97 -18.04 1.32
N GLN A 374 -7.44 -19.28 1.22
CA GLN A 374 -8.42 -19.64 0.20
C GLN A 374 -9.76 -18.94 0.44
N ILE A 375 -10.24 -18.84 1.68
CA ILE A 375 -11.46 -18.09 2.03
C ILE A 375 -11.29 -16.60 1.67
N ALA A 376 -10.16 -16.00 2.02
CA ALA A 376 -9.85 -14.62 1.71
C ALA A 376 -9.90 -14.34 0.19
N LEU A 377 -9.31 -15.24 -0.63
CA LEU A 377 -9.39 -15.13 -2.10
C LEU A 377 -10.83 -15.35 -2.61
N ARG A 378 -11.59 -16.30 -2.05
CA ARG A 378 -12.99 -16.53 -2.42
C ARG A 378 -13.86 -15.32 -2.12
N THR A 379 -13.59 -14.58 -1.05
CA THR A 379 -14.29 -13.32 -0.75
C THR A 379 -14.23 -12.35 -1.94
N GLN A 380 -13.06 -12.14 -2.54
CA GLN A 380 -12.93 -11.31 -3.73
C GLN A 380 -13.71 -11.88 -4.93
N GLN A 381 -13.64 -13.20 -5.13
CA GLN A 381 -14.32 -13.87 -6.24
C GLN A 381 -15.85 -13.80 -6.12
N ILE A 382 -16.39 -13.95 -4.91
CA ILE A 382 -17.83 -13.78 -4.63
C ILE A 382 -18.26 -12.36 -4.97
N ILE A 383 -17.52 -11.33 -4.51
CA ILE A 383 -17.82 -9.93 -4.82
C ILE A 383 -17.80 -9.71 -6.34
N ALA A 384 -16.83 -10.30 -7.05
CA ALA A 384 -16.67 -10.12 -8.49
C ALA A 384 -17.77 -10.77 -9.33
N HIS A 385 -18.26 -11.95 -8.93
CA HIS A 385 -19.05 -12.81 -9.80
C HIS A 385 -20.50 -13.01 -9.35
N GLU A 386 -20.84 -12.77 -8.08
CA GLU A 386 -22.16 -13.07 -7.53
C GLU A 386 -22.98 -11.82 -7.17
N THR A 387 -22.34 -10.64 -7.01
CA THR A 387 -23.01 -9.45 -6.46
C THR A 387 -23.52 -8.47 -7.52
N GLY A 388 -23.07 -8.57 -8.77
CA GLY A 388 -23.37 -7.60 -9.83
C GLY A 388 -22.71 -6.23 -9.69
N ILE A 389 -21.90 -5.99 -8.64
CA ILE A 389 -21.23 -4.69 -8.40
C ILE A 389 -20.28 -4.32 -9.53
N ALA A 390 -19.66 -5.31 -10.18
CA ALA A 390 -18.73 -5.11 -11.29
C ALA A 390 -19.42 -4.77 -12.63
N ASP A 391 -20.77 -4.82 -12.70
CA ASP A 391 -21.53 -4.68 -13.95
C ASP A 391 -21.79 -3.22 -14.33
N THR A 392 -21.51 -2.27 -13.45
CA THR A 392 -21.57 -0.84 -13.74
C THR A 392 -20.42 -0.09 -13.08
N VAL A 393 -20.13 1.13 -13.58
CA VAL A 393 -19.07 1.96 -13.04
C VAL A 393 -19.63 2.91 -11.98
N ASP A 394 -18.99 2.92 -10.80
CA ASP A 394 -19.31 3.83 -9.71
C ASP A 394 -20.82 3.86 -9.36
N PRO A 395 -21.40 2.71 -8.95
CA PRO A 395 -22.86 2.56 -8.80
C PRO A 395 -23.48 3.45 -7.73
N LEU A 396 -22.68 4.00 -6.81
CA LEU A 396 -23.12 4.89 -5.75
C LEU A 396 -22.97 6.39 -6.09
N ALA A 397 -22.48 6.71 -7.28
CA ALA A 397 -22.36 8.09 -7.74
C ALA A 397 -23.72 8.82 -7.72
N GLY A 398 -23.69 10.08 -7.29
CA GLY A 398 -24.89 10.89 -7.14
C GLY A 398 -25.64 10.68 -5.82
N SER A 399 -25.18 9.78 -4.94
CA SER A 399 -25.65 9.74 -3.56
C SER A 399 -25.22 11.04 -2.85
N TYR A 400 -26.17 11.81 -2.37
CA TYR A 400 -25.88 13.08 -1.69
C TYR A 400 -24.89 12.89 -0.51
N ALA A 401 -25.05 11.82 0.26
CA ALA A 401 -24.15 11.51 1.38
C ALA A 401 -22.73 11.19 0.89
N LEU A 402 -22.60 10.39 -0.18
CA LEU A 402 -21.28 10.01 -0.68
C LEU A 402 -20.56 11.19 -1.33
N GLU A 403 -21.28 12.00 -2.12
CA GLU A 403 -20.67 13.18 -2.75
C GLU A 403 -20.27 14.24 -1.71
N ALA A 404 -21.11 14.45 -0.66
CA ALA A 404 -20.78 15.34 0.44
C ALA A 404 -19.55 14.86 1.22
N LEU A 405 -19.46 13.57 1.56
CA LEU A 405 -18.29 12.99 2.22
C LEU A 405 -17.04 13.10 1.35
N THR A 406 -17.15 12.82 0.05
CA THR A 406 -16.04 12.96 -0.90
C THR A 406 -15.49 14.39 -0.90
N GLN A 407 -16.38 15.39 -0.92
CA GLN A 407 -15.98 16.79 -0.90
C GLN A 407 -15.34 17.18 0.44
N GLN A 408 -15.91 16.78 1.56
CA GLN A 408 -15.37 17.06 2.90
C GLN A 408 -13.97 16.43 3.09
N ILE A 409 -13.77 15.21 2.59
CA ILE A 409 -12.45 14.57 2.63
C ILE A 409 -11.45 15.35 1.76
N CYS A 410 -11.86 15.81 0.56
CA CYS A 410 -11.01 16.65 -0.28
C CYS A 410 -10.57 17.92 0.46
N GLU A 411 -11.51 18.63 1.07
CA GLU A 411 -11.24 19.90 1.76
C GLU A 411 -10.30 19.71 2.95
N LYS A 412 -10.58 18.72 3.81
CA LYS A 412 -9.75 18.46 4.98
C LYS A 412 -8.37 17.90 4.62
N ALA A 413 -8.28 17.03 3.62
CA ALA A 413 -7.00 16.50 3.16
C ALA A 413 -6.14 17.59 2.50
N GLN A 414 -6.75 18.51 1.73
CA GLN A 414 -6.05 19.66 1.16
C GLN A 414 -5.49 20.56 2.26
N ALA A 415 -6.26 20.83 3.32
CA ALA A 415 -5.78 21.65 4.45
C ALA A 415 -4.53 21.03 5.12
N TYR A 416 -4.46 19.71 5.26
CA TYR A 416 -3.25 19.04 5.75
C TYR A 416 -2.08 19.17 4.74
N ILE A 417 -2.34 19.04 3.45
CA ILE A 417 -1.30 19.19 2.41
C ILE A 417 -0.74 20.62 2.44
N ASP A 418 -1.61 21.63 2.54
CA ASP A 418 -1.21 23.04 2.64
C ASP A 418 -0.35 23.30 3.88
N GLN A 419 -0.73 22.73 5.02
CA GLN A 419 0.06 22.82 6.26
C GLN A 419 1.43 22.13 6.14
N ILE A 420 1.51 20.97 5.47
CA ILE A 420 2.77 20.30 5.19
C ILE A 420 3.65 21.13 4.25
N ASP A 421 3.05 21.79 3.24
CA ASP A 421 3.76 22.71 2.35
C ASP A 421 4.34 23.91 3.11
N GLU A 422 3.58 24.49 4.05
CA GLU A 422 4.05 25.58 4.94
C GLU A 422 5.23 25.15 5.82
N LEU A 423 5.28 23.87 6.22
CA LEU A 423 6.42 23.30 6.97
C LEU A 423 7.65 23.03 6.10
N GLY A 424 7.58 23.25 4.78
CA GLY A 424 8.67 23.00 3.83
C GLY A 424 8.60 21.66 3.11
N GLY A 425 7.42 21.02 3.10
CA GLY A 425 7.13 19.76 2.41
C GLY A 425 7.21 18.52 3.31
N ALA A 426 6.86 17.37 2.72
CA ALA A 426 6.67 16.14 3.48
C ALA A 426 7.92 15.71 4.29
N LEU A 427 9.11 15.85 3.72
CA LEU A 427 10.34 15.45 4.43
C LEU A 427 10.57 16.28 5.68
N HIS A 428 10.43 17.61 5.59
CA HIS A 428 10.57 18.48 6.76
C HIS A 428 9.48 18.25 7.81
N ALA A 429 8.23 18.00 7.37
CA ALA A 429 7.14 17.65 8.28
C ALA A 429 7.41 16.33 9.03
N ILE A 430 8.02 15.34 8.37
CA ILE A 430 8.44 14.06 8.98
C ILE A 430 9.58 14.30 9.99
N GLU A 431 10.61 15.05 9.60
CA GLU A 431 11.75 15.36 10.47
C GLU A 431 11.36 16.20 11.70
N ALA A 432 10.34 17.06 11.56
CA ALA A 432 9.75 17.82 12.66
C ALA A 432 8.81 16.98 13.56
N GLY A 433 8.53 15.72 13.19
CA GLY A 433 7.61 14.86 13.94
C GLY A 433 6.12 15.20 13.77
N PHE A 434 5.77 16.14 12.89
CA PHE A 434 4.39 16.59 12.69
C PHE A 434 3.47 15.44 12.30
N VAL A 435 3.85 14.69 11.27
CA VAL A 435 3.01 13.58 10.76
C VAL A 435 2.85 12.48 11.80
N GLN A 436 3.91 12.13 12.51
CA GLN A 436 3.88 11.11 13.56
C GLN A 436 2.97 11.51 14.73
N ASN A 437 3.03 12.78 15.16
CA ASN A 437 2.19 13.30 16.24
C ASN A 437 0.70 13.27 15.85
N GLU A 438 0.35 13.71 14.64
CA GLU A 438 -1.03 13.65 14.13
C GLU A 438 -1.60 12.22 14.12
N ILE A 439 -0.77 11.24 13.72
CA ILE A 439 -1.17 9.81 13.75
C ILE A 439 -1.36 9.32 15.18
N GLN A 440 -0.45 9.67 16.09
CA GLN A 440 -0.52 9.26 17.49
C GLN A 440 -1.75 9.86 18.20
N ASP A 441 -2.06 11.11 17.94
CA ASP A 441 -3.24 11.78 18.51
C ASP A 441 -4.54 11.12 18.02
N ALA A 442 -4.61 10.78 16.73
CA ALA A 442 -5.76 10.05 16.18
C ALA A 442 -5.90 8.64 16.77
N ALA A 443 -4.80 7.91 16.89
CA ALA A 443 -4.78 6.57 17.50
C ALA A 443 -5.20 6.61 18.97
N TYR A 444 -4.71 7.59 19.72
CA TYR A 444 -5.06 7.79 21.13
C TYR A 444 -6.55 8.15 21.30
N ALA A 445 -7.06 9.04 20.44
CA ALA A 445 -8.49 9.39 20.46
C ALA A 445 -9.38 8.16 20.20
N TYR A 446 -8.99 7.30 19.25
CA TYR A 446 -9.72 6.05 18.98
C TYR A 446 -9.65 5.07 20.16
N GLN A 447 -8.48 4.90 20.78
CA GLN A 447 -8.32 4.06 21.96
C GLN A 447 -9.23 4.52 23.11
N ARG A 448 -9.29 5.82 23.34
CA ARG A 448 -10.21 6.39 24.37
C ARG A 448 -11.67 6.13 24.05
N ALA A 449 -12.05 6.24 22.76
CA ALA A 449 -13.43 5.96 22.36
C ALA A 449 -13.83 4.48 22.61
N LEU A 450 -12.88 3.55 22.45
CA LEU A 450 -13.09 2.13 22.79
C LEU A 450 -13.24 1.93 24.32
N GLU A 451 -12.38 2.54 25.11
CA GLU A 451 -12.41 2.45 26.59
C GLU A 451 -13.69 3.05 27.17
N ASN A 452 -14.16 4.15 26.60
CA ASN A 452 -15.40 4.83 27.01
C ASN A 452 -16.67 4.18 26.42
N GLN A 453 -16.56 3.11 25.65
CA GLN A 453 -17.67 2.45 24.92
C GLN A 453 -18.41 3.38 23.93
N GLU A 454 -17.76 4.44 23.48
CA GLU A 454 -18.24 5.31 22.40
C GLU A 454 -18.09 4.64 21.02
N ALA A 455 -17.08 3.77 20.89
CA ALA A 455 -16.88 2.89 19.76
C ALA A 455 -16.97 1.42 20.18
N VAL A 456 -17.57 0.58 19.35
CA VAL A 456 -17.75 -0.85 19.62
C VAL A 456 -16.96 -1.67 18.60
N VAL A 457 -16.15 -2.61 19.12
CA VAL A 457 -15.54 -3.70 18.35
C VAL A 457 -16.15 -5.00 18.85
N VAL A 458 -16.96 -5.60 17.99
CA VAL A 458 -17.73 -6.83 18.31
C VAL A 458 -16.78 -7.96 18.70
N GLY A 459 -17.04 -8.57 19.86
CA GLY A 459 -16.23 -9.64 20.43
C GLY A 459 -15.02 -9.16 21.25
N VAL A 460 -14.75 -7.84 21.31
CA VAL A 460 -13.63 -7.25 22.06
C VAL A 460 -14.12 -6.44 23.26
N ASN A 461 -14.84 -5.34 23.04
CA ASN A 461 -15.36 -4.50 24.12
C ASN A 461 -16.89 -4.57 24.29
N ASP A 462 -17.57 -5.30 23.37
CA ASP A 462 -18.99 -5.65 23.49
C ASP A 462 -19.23 -7.01 22.79
N PHE A 463 -20.33 -7.71 23.06
CA PHE A 463 -20.68 -9.03 22.53
C PHE A 463 -19.56 -10.09 22.72
N VAL A 464 -18.92 -10.06 23.88
CA VAL A 464 -17.81 -10.96 24.25
C VAL A 464 -18.31 -12.37 24.48
N SER A 465 -17.56 -13.39 24.03
CA SER A 465 -17.80 -14.82 24.30
C SER A 465 -16.83 -15.33 25.36
N GLU A 466 -17.31 -16.20 26.25
CA GLU A 466 -16.46 -16.88 27.23
C GLU A 466 -15.62 -18.01 26.57
N GLN A 467 -16.06 -18.55 25.44
CA GLN A 467 -15.33 -19.56 24.67
C GLN A 467 -14.36 -18.89 23.70
N GLN A 468 -13.08 -19.22 23.82
CA GLN A 468 -12.05 -18.88 22.83
C GLN A 468 -11.70 -20.16 22.09
N ASP A 469 -11.94 -20.18 20.77
CA ASP A 469 -11.44 -21.23 19.91
C ASP A 469 -9.93 -21.01 19.71
N GLU A 470 -9.13 -22.08 19.90
CA GLU A 470 -7.71 -22.07 19.57
C GLU A 470 -7.53 -22.51 18.10
N PRO A 471 -7.32 -21.57 17.17
CA PRO A 471 -7.11 -21.95 15.77
C PRO A 471 -5.75 -22.61 15.58
N GLU A 472 -5.66 -23.47 14.56
CA GLU A 472 -4.39 -24.04 14.12
C GLU A 472 -3.51 -22.92 13.54
N LEU A 473 -2.31 -22.73 14.11
CA LEU A 473 -1.37 -21.68 13.72
C LEU A 473 -0.23 -22.25 12.88
N LEU A 474 0.12 -21.56 11.80
CA LEU A 474 1.31 -21.87 11.01
C LEU A 474 2.56 -21.44 11.80
N ARG A 475 3.51 -22.38 11.98
CA ARG A 475 4.81 -22.12 12.61
C ARG A 475 5.93 -22.27 11.60
N VAL A 476 6.87 -21.33 11.60
CA VAL A 476 8.08 -21.38 10.77
C VAL A 476 9.09 -22.34 11.42
N ASP A 477 9.67 -23.24 10.61
CA ASP A 477 10.67 -24.21 11.09
C ASP A 477 11.99 -23.50 11.40
N PRO A 478 12.55 -23.62 12.63
CA PRO A 478 13.87 -23.04 12.96
C PRO A 478 15.01 -23.54 12.08
N ALA A 479 14.91 -24.68 11.42
CA ALA A 479 15.91 -25.21 10.49
C ALA A 479 16.11 -24.34 9.24
N ILE A 480 15.17 -23.45 8.90
CA ILE A 480 15.22 -22.56 7.73
C ILE A 480 16.41 -21.63 7.80
N GLU A 481 16.68 -21.05 8.97
CA GLU A 481 17.81 -20.15 9.18
C GLU A 481 19.15 -20.87 8.93
N ALA A 482 19.34 -22.05 9.49
CA ALA A 482 20.55 -22.85 9.28
C ALA A 482 20.76 -23.22 7.80
N ALA A 483 19.69 -23.57 7.09
CA ALA A 483 19.74 -23.87 5.66
C ALA A 483 20.08 -22.62 4.81
N ALA A 484 19.58 -21.43 5.20
CA ALA A 484 19.92 -20.18 4.54
C ALA A 484 21.41 -19.82 4.73
N HIS A 485 21.96 -19.98 5.95
CA HIS A 485 23.38 -19.79 6.22
C HIS A 485 24.27 -20.70 5.37
N GLN A 486 23.88 -21.99 5.27
CA GLN A 486 24.65 -22.95 4.46
C GLN A 486 24.65 -22.54 2.97
N ARG A 487 23.48 -22.20 2.39
CA ARG A 487 23.39 -21.75 1.00
C ARG A 487 24.25 -20.52 0.71
N LEU A 488 24.27 -19.54 1.62
CA LEU A 488 25.11 -18.35 1.48
C LEU A 488 26.60 -18.68 1.55
N ALA A 489 27.02 -19.58 2.45
CA ALA A 489 28.39 -20.02 2.53
C ALA A 489 28.85 -20.74 1.25
N GLU A 490 28.01 -21.61 0.68
CA GLU A 490 28.26 -22.32 -0.57
C GLU A 490 28.34 -21.34 -1.76
N LEU A 491 27.43 -20.36 -1.86
CA LEU A 491 27.43 -19.33 -2.87
C LEU A 491 28.72 -18.52 -2.84
N ARG A 492 29.10 -18.01 -1.67
CA ARG A 492 30.34 -17.23 -1.50
C ARG A 492 31.59 -18.06 -1.79
N ALA A 493 31.59 -19.38 -1.50
CA ALA A 493 32.71 -20.27 -1.80
C ALA A 493 32.87 -20.56 -3.30
N SER A 494 31.76 -20.59 -4.06
CA SER A 494 31.74 -20.97 -5.47
C SER A 494 31.85 -19.81 -6.46
N ARG A 495 31.51 -18.58 -6.05
CA ARG A 495 31.53 -17.41 -6.94
C ARG A 495 32.94 -16.90 -7.24
N ASP A 496 33.09 -16.09 -8.27
CA ASP A 496 34.33 -15.33 -8.55
C ASP A 496 34.51 -14.21 -7.52
N GLN A 497 35.34 -14.46 -6.50
CA GLN A 497 35.60 -13.50 -5.43
C GLN A 497 36.27 -12.21 -5.92
N ALA A 498 37.17 -12.31 -6.91
CA ALA A 498 37.87 -11.14 -7.44
C ALA A 498 36.89 -10.23 -8.19
N ARG A 499 35.99 -10.82 -8.99
CA ARG A 499 34.96 -10.07 -9.69
C ARG A 499 33.94 -9.44 -8.73
N ALA A 500 33.48 -10.17 -7.72
CA ALA A 500 32.57 -9.66 -6.69
C ALA A 500 33.19 -8.48 -5.91
N ALA A 501 34.47 -8.57 -5.54
CA ALA A 501 35.19 -7.47 -4.87
C ALA A 501 35.32 -6.23 -5.78
N ALA A 502 35.70 -6.42 -7.05
CA ALA A 502 35.83 -5.33 -8.01
C ALA A 502 34.48 -4.62 -8.26
N LEU A 503 33.36 -5.37 -8.32
CA LEU A 503 32.03 -4.79 -8.50
C LEU A 503 31.57 -3.99 -7.27
N ARG A 504 31.88 -4.45 -6.07
CA ARG A 504 31.61 -3.69 -4.84
C ARG A 504 32.39 -2.38 -4.79
N GLU A 505 33.66 -2.39 -5.23
CA GLU A 505 34.47 -1.17 -5.34
C GLU A 505 33.88 -0.21 -6.40
N GLN A 506 33.44 -0.74 -7.55
CA GLN A 506 32.76 0.06 -8.57
C GLN A 506 31.44 0.67 -8.05
N LEU A 507 30.65 -0.11 -7.33
CA LEU A 507 29.42 0.37 -6.67
C LEU A 507 29.72 1.48 -5.66
N GLU A 508 30.76 1.31 -4.83
CA GLU A 508 31.20 2.32 -3.87
C GLU A 508 31.60 3.63 -4.57
N ASN A 509 32.36 3.53 -5.66
CA ASN A 509 32.78 4.69 -6.44
C ASN A 509 31.58 5.38 -7.12
N ALA A 510 30.67 4.63 -7.77
CA ALA A 510 29.47 5.16 -8.38
C ALA A 510 28.52 5.82 -7.34
N ALA A 511 28.44 5.25 -6.14
CA ALA A 511 27.62 5.81 -5.05
C ALA A 511 28.10 7.21 -4.58
N ARG A 512 29.38 7.55 -4.81
CA ARG A 512 29.96 8.88 -4.50
C ARG A 512 29.74 9.93 -5.58
N THR A 513 29.21 9.55 -6.73
CA THR A 513 28.90 10.41 -7.89
C THR A 513 27.39 10.51 -8.12
N ASP A 514 26.95 11.18 -9.16
CA ASP A 514 25.54 11.26 -9.58
C ASP A 514 25.18 10.19 -10.63
N GLU A 515 26.02 9.18 -10.83
CA GLU A 515 25.76 8.07 -11.75
C GLU A 515 24.58 7.23 -11.29
N ASN A 516 23.72 6.83 -12.24
CA ASN A 516 22.58 5.96 -11.94
C ASN A 516 23.06 4.58 -11.47
N LEU A 517 22.66 4.17 -10.27
CA LEU A 517 23.15 2.95 -9.64
C LEU A 517 22.49 1.66 -10.17
N MET A 518 21.36 1.73 -10.88
CA MET A 518 20.67 0.51 -11.33
C MET A 518 21.52 -0.41 -12.22
N PRO A 519 22.28 0.09 -13.22
CA PRO A 519 23.13 -0.78 -14.06
C PRO A 519 24.16 -1.55 -13.24
N ILE A 520 24.90 -0.89 -12.34
CA ILE A 520 25.91 -1.57 -11.51
C ILE A 520 25.28 -2.51 -10.49
N LEU A 521 24.07 -2.22 -9.95
CA LEU A 521 23.34 -3.13 -9.08
C LEU A 521 22.95 -4.42 -9.81
N ILE A 522 22.51 -4.33 -11.06
CA ILE A 522 22.20 -5.51 -11.89
C ILE A 522 23.46 -6.34 -12.12
N GLU A 523 24.60 -5.70 -12.45
CA GLU A 523 25.85 -6.40 -12.64
C GLU A 523 26.36 -7.06 -11.36
N CYS A 524 26.20 -6.41 -10.20
CA CYS A 524 26.51 -6.98 -8.90
C CYS A 524 25.73 -8.28 -8.66
N VAL A 525 24.41 -8.25 -8.78
CA VAL A 525 23.57 -9.43 -8.51
C VAL A 525 23.79 -10.56 -9.52
N GLU A 526 24.05 -10.24 -10.79
CA GLU A 526 24.39 -11.23 -11.83
C GLU A 526 25.72 -11.96 -11.55
N ASN A 527 26.59 -11.39 -10.74
CA ASN A 527 27.89 -11.95 -10.30
C ASN A 527 27.86 -12.39 -8.82
N ASP A 528 26.68 -12.75 -8.33
CA ASP A 528 26.48 -13.31 -6.97
C ASP A 528 26.98 -12.41 -5.81
N VAL A 529 27.01 -11.09 -6.00
CA VAL A 529 27.11 -10.15 -4.89
C VAL A 529 25.78 -10.14 -4.14
N THR A 530 25.80 -10.39 -2.84
CA THR A 530 24.60 -10.56 -2.04
C THR A 530 23.91 -9.23 -1.70
N LEU A 531 22.65 -9.31 -1.27
CA LEU A 531 21.88 -8.17 -0.77
C LEU A 531 22.61 -7.44 0.35
N GLY A 532 23.12 -8.19 1.34
CA GLY A 532 23.85 -7.64 2.47
C GLY A 532 25.14 -6.95 2.04
N GLU A 533 25.93 -7.56 1.14
CA GLU A 533 27.17 -6.97 0.63
C GLU A 533 26.91 -5.66 -0.13
N ILE A 534 25.87 -5.59 -0.97
CA ILE A 534 25.45 -4.36 -1.65
C ILE A 534 25.03 -3.32 -0.62
N SER A 535 24.16 -3.69 0.30
CA SER A 535 23.65 -2.77 1.33
C SER A 535 24.74 -2.24 2.24
N HIS A 536 25.70 -3.08 2.66
CA HIS A 536 26.86 -2.65 3.46
C HIS A 536 27.77 -1.71 2.68
N THR A 537 27.99 -1.95 1.38
CA THR A 537 28.76 -1.04 0.52
C THR A 537 28.10 0.34 0.47
N LEU A 538 26.77 0.37 0.28
CA LEU A 538 26.03 1.64 0.27
C LEU A 538 25.97 2.31 1.66
N ARG A 539 25.87 1.53 2.77
CA ARG A 539 25.96 2.06 4.14
C ARG A 539 27.29 2.78 4.40
N ALA A 540 28.38 2.23 3.88
CA ALA A 540 29.69 2.85 4.03
C ALA A 540 29.80 4.22 3.37
N VAL A 541 29.04 4.47 2.30
CA VAL A 541 29.03 5.75 1.56
C VAL A 541 27.96 6.70 2.08
N PHE A 542 26.73 6.21 2.27
CA PHE A 542 25.55 7.01 2.57
C PHE A 542 25.33 7.21 4.08
N GLY A 543 25.92 6.35 4.90
CA GLY A 543 25.59 6.27 6.32
C GLY A 543 24.25 5.58 6.58
N GLU A 544 23.88 5.50 7.85
CA GLU A 544 22.59 4.96 8.30
C GLU A 544 21.72 6.08 8.89
N TYR A 545 20.41 5.99 8.62
CA TYR A 545 19.46 6.90 9.25
C TYR A 545 19.28 6.59 10.73
N ARG A 546 19.34 7.62 11.54
CA ARG A 546 19.03 7.55 12.97
C ARG A 546 17.94 8.57 13.26
N PRO A 547 16.75 8.15 13.71
CA PRO A 547 15.69 9.10 14.04
C PRO A 547 16.16 10.03 15.15
N ALA A 548 15.78 11.31 15.03
CA ALA A 548 15.96 12.25 16.14
C ALA A 548 15.07 11.77 17.30
N VAL A 549 15.65 11.68 18.49
CA VAL A 549 14.86 11.43 19.70
C VAL A 549 14.06 12.70 19.97
N VAL A 550 12.78 12.70 19.65
CA VAL A 550 11.86 13.75 20.08
C VAL A 550 11.54 13.46 21.54
N LEU A 551 12.09 14.28 22.45
CA LEU A 551 11.84 14.21 23.90
C LEU A 551 10.52 14.89 24.22
#